data_d4fee90ab81d68c480bab3c22989c0a8
#
_entry.id   d4fee90ab81d68c480bab3c22989c0a8
#
_cell.length_a   1.000
_cell.length_b   1.000
_cell.length_c   1.000
_cell.angle_alpha   90.00
_cell.angle_beta   90.00
_cell.angle_gamma   90.00
#
_symmetry.space_group_name_H-M   'P 1'
#
loop_
_entity.id
_entity.type
_entity.pdbx_description
1 polymer ?
#
loop_
_entity_poly.entity_id
_entity_poly.type
_entity_poly.pdbx_seq_one_letter_code
_entity_poly.pdbx_strand_id
1 'polypeptide(L)'
;LAAWIFNSRMGIVLRAVADDQTASWAVGIRVERAIAIAWGLSAGCATAAGVLWGATQGVDWSLSLLLIKALAIAILGGLDSIIGVLVAGLIVGVAESVATGVLDPLVGGGTRDVVASAIILMTLLFKPHGLFGEEHIERV
;
A
#
# COMPACT_ATOMS: atom_id res chain seq x y z
N LEU A 1 -4.17 4.92 -14.43
CA LEU A 1 -3.71 6.10 -13.69
C LEU A 1 -2.24 5.94 -13.30
N ALA A 2 -1.83 4.87 -12.61
CA ALA A 2 -0.44 4.65 -12.18
C ALA A 2 0.55 4.67 -13.35
N ALA A 3 0.31 3.90 -14.41
CA ALA A 3 1.19 3.85 -15.58
C ALA A 3 1.32 5.20 -16.29
N TRP A 4 0.27 6.01 -16.32
CA TRP A 4 0.29 7.34 -16.89
C TRP A 4 1.10 8.32 -16.04
N ILE A 5 0.96 8.26 -14.71
CA ILE A 5 1.75 9.06 -13.77
C ILE A 5 3.24 8.68 -13.88
N PHE A 6 3.57 7.38 -13.97
CA PHE A 6 4.94 6.92 -14.08
C PHE A 6 5.66 7.41 -15.34
N ASN A 7 4.96 7.54 -16.47
CA ASN A 7 5.54 8.00 -17.74
C ASN A 7 5.41 9.51 -17.96
N SER A 8 4.74 10.24 -17.08
CA SER A 8 4.59 11.69 -17.18
C SER A 8 5.81 12.42 -16.60
N ARG A 9 6.01 13.67 -17.04
CA ARG A 9 7.01 14.59 -16.45
C ARG A 9 6.83 14.72 -14.93
N MET A 10 5.59 14.62 -14.46
CA MET A 10 5.25 14.68 -13.05
C MET A 10 5.76 13.45 -12.28
N GLY A 11 5.68 12.26 -12.86
CA GLY A 11 6.20 11.04 -12.26
C GLY A 11 7.73 11.05 -12.11
N ILE A 12 8.42 11.66 -13.07
CA ILE A 12 9.89 11.84 -12.98
C ILE A 12 10.23 12.80 -11.83
N VAL A 13 9.51 13.91 -11.71
CA VAL A 13 9.71 14.89 -10.62
C VAL A 13 9.43 14.26 -9.25
N LEU A 14 8.33 13.49 -9.13
CA LEU A 14 7.99 12.81 -7.87
C LEU A 14 9.06 11.80 -7.44
N ARG A 15 9.61 11.04 -8.39
CA ARG A 15 10.71 10.09 -8.10
C ARG A 15 12.00 10.81 -7.72
N ALA A 16 12.38 11.86 -8.43
CA ALA A 16 13.56 12.64 -8.09
C ALA A 16 13.47 13.23 -6.67
N VAL A 17 12.28 13.72 -6.28
CA VAL A 17 12.04 14.26 -4.93
C VAL A 17 12.03 13.14 -3.88
N ALA A 18 11.57 11.94 -4.21
CA ALA A 18 11.60 10.80 -3.32
C ALA A 18 13.02 10.27 -3.07
N ASP A 19 13.87 10.30 -4.10
CA ASP A 19 15.28 9.86 -4.03
C ASP A 19 16.13 10.82 -3.18
N ASP A 20 16.14 12.11 -3.54
CA ASP A 20 16.88 13.14 -2.80
C ASP A 20 16.19 14.50 -2.91
N GLN A 21 15.60 14.93 -1.80
CA GLN A 21 14.94 16.24 -1.72
C GLN A 21 15.94 17.39 -1.85
N THR A 22 17.16 17.26 -1.30
CA THR A 22 18.17 18.29 -1.29
C THR A 22 18.74 18.53 -2.68
N ALA A 23 19.05 17.42 -3.38
CA ALA A 23 19.51 17.48 -4.78
C ALA A 23 18.42 18.04 -5.69
N SER A 24 17.15 17.66 -5.48
CA SER A 24 15.99 18.18 -6.23
C SER A 24 15.83 19.69 -6.06
N TRP A 25 16.04 20.22 -4.86
CA TRP A 25 16.05 21.66 -4.60
C TRP A 25 17.17 22.37 -5.35
N ALA A 26 18.37 21.79 -5.35
CA ALA A 26 19.52 22.37 -6.03
C ALA A 26 19.34 22.50 -7.56
N VAL A 27 18.58 21.60 -8.15
CA VAL A 27 18.24 21.60 -9.59
C VAL A 27 17.02 22.50 -9.91
N GLY A 28 16.43 23.14 -8.88
CA GLY A 28 15.30 24.08 -9.04
C GLY A 28 13.93 23.42 -9.09
N ILE A 29 13.81 22.16 -8.71
CA ILE A 29 12.51 21.48 -8.58
C ILE A 29 11.77 22.02 -7.36
N ARG A 30 10.51 22.38 -7.52
CA ARG A 30 9.65 22.82 -6.41
C ARG A 30 9.16 21.63 -5.60
N VAL A 31 9.98 21.18 -4.65
CA VAL A 31 9.73 20.01 -3.80
C VAL A 31 8.37 20.10 -3.09
N GLU A 32 8.01 21.27 -2.56
CA GLU A 32 6.73 21.49 -1.87
C GLU A 32 5.50 21.16 -2.74
N ARG A 33 5.56 21.53 -4.02
CA ARG A 33 4.47 21.19 -4.96
C ARG A 33 4.40 19.70 -5.27
N ALA A 34 5.55 19.06 -5.42
CA ALA A 34 5.63 17.61 -5.65
C ALA A 34 5.02 16.85 -4.47
N ILE A 35 5.40 17.23 -3.25
CA ILE A 35 4.85 16.66 -2.02
C ILE A 35 3.33 16.91 -1.94
N ALA A 36 2.87 18.13 -2.18
CA ALA A 36 1.43 18.45 -2.13
C ALA A 36 0.62 17.61 -3.12
N ILE A 37 1.15 17.36 -4.32
CA ILE A 37 0.50 16.51 -5.32
C ILE A 37 0.47 15.06 -4.89
N ALA A 38 1.58 14.53 -4.34
CA ALA A 38 1.63 13.17 -3.82
C ALA A 38 0.60 12.94 -2.70
N TRP A 39 0.52 13.87 -1.74
CA TRP A 39 -0.47 13.83 -0.67
C TRP A 39 -1.91 13.94 -1.19
N GLY A 40 -2.14 14.84 -2.17
CA GLY A 40 -3.46 15.00 -2.80
C GLY A 40 -3.93 13.73 -3.52
N LEU A 41 -3.03 13.07 -4.27
CA LEU A 41 -3.33 11.81 -4.94
C LEU A 41 -3.61 10.69 -3.93
N SER A 42 -2.79 10.59 -2.89
CA SER A 42 -2.99 9.59 -1.82
C SER A 42 -4.32 9.80 -1.09
N ALA A 43 -4.65 11.05 -0.75
CA ALA A 43 -5.93 11.39 -0.11
C ALA A 43 -7.12 11.06 -1.02
N GLY A 44 -7.02 11.33 -2.32
CA GLY A 44 -8.04 10.96 -3.31
C GLY A 44 -8.27 9.45 -3.38
N CYS A 45 -7.20 8.67 -3.46
CA CYS A 45 -7.28 7.20 -3.45
C CYS A 45 -7.86 6.66 -2.13
N ALA A 46 -7.41 7.20 -0.99
CA ALA A 46 -7.91 6.81 0.32
C ALA A 46 -9.41 7.12 0.48
N THR A 47 -9.85 8.28 0.01
CA THR A 47 -11.28 8.67 0.02
C THR A 47 -12.11 7.72 -0.83
N ALA A 48 -11.66 7.41 -2.05
CA ALA A 48 -12.36 6.48 -2.92
C ALA A 48 -12.46 5.08 -2.30
N ALA A 49 -11.38 4.58 -1.72
CA ALA A 49 -11.38 3.30 -1.01
C ALA A 49 -12.31 3.32 0.22
N GLY A 50 -12.27 4.40 1.00
CA GLY A 50 -13.14 4.58 2.17
C GLY A 50 -14.62 4.62 1.81
N VAL A 51 -15.00 5.29 0.72
CA VAL A 51 -16.38 5.32 0.21
C VAL A 51 -16.84 3.93 -0.23
N LEU A 52 -16.02 3.20 -0.98
CA LEU A 52 -16.32 1.85 -1.43
C LEU A 52 -16.47 0.88 -0.24
N TRP A 53 -15.57 0.97 0.73
CA TRP A 53 -15.64 0.15 1.94
C TRP A 53 -16.88 0.50 2.78
N GLY A 54 -17.12 1.78 3.02
CA GLY A 54 -18.26 2.27 3.80
C GLY A 54 -19.61 1.89 3.17
N ALA A 55 -19.69 1.85 1.84
CA ALA A 55 -20.89 1.43 1.13
C ALA A 55 -21.23 -0.07 1.31
N THR A 56 -20.20 -0.91 1.55
CA THR A 56 -20.38 -2.37 1.67
C THR A 56 -20.43 -2.85 3.12
N GLN A 57 -19.65 -2.26 3.99
CA GLN A 57 -19.48 -2.71 5.38
C GLN A 57 -20.07 -1.73 6.42
N GLY A 58 -20.49 -0.55 5.96
CA GLY A 58 -20.88 0.54 6.86
C GLY A 58 -19.67 1.35 7.35
N VAL A 59 -19.96 2.42 8.07
CA VAL A 59 -18.96 3.31 8.64
C VAL A 59 -18.99 3.14 10.15
N ASP A 60 -18.02 2.43 10.68
CA ASP A 60 -17.85 2.20 12.10
C ASP A 60 -16.37 2.27 12.53
N TRP A 61 -16.12 1.97 13.79
CA TRP A 61 -14.78 1.97 14.38
C TRP A 61 -13.80 1.01 13.69
N SER A 62 -14.27 -0.01 12.98
CA SER A 62 -13.47 -1.00 12.26
C SER A 62 -12.65 -0.40 11.11
N LEU A 63 -13.03 0.79 10.61
CA LEU A 63 -12.24 1.54 9.63
C LEU A 63 -10.81 1.87 10.12
N SER A 64 -10.62 2.00 11.42
CA SER A 64 -9.29 2.23 12.00
C SER A 64 -8.38 1.01 11.84
N LEU A 65 -8.94 -0.19 11.91
CA LEU A 65 -8.21 -1.44 11.69
C LEU A 65 -7.80 -1.61 10.23
N LEU A 66 -8.59 -1.05 9.31
CA LEU A 66 -8.28 -1.06 7.89
C LEU A 66 -6.97 -0.31 7.58
N LEU A 67 -6.66 0.75 8.34
CA LEU A 67 -5.40 1.48 8.19
C LEU A 67 -4.19 0.58 8.47
N ILE A 68 -4.24 -0.18 9.57
CA ILE A 68 -3.17 -1.10 9.96
C ILE A 68 -3.00 -2.19 8.91
N LYS A 69 -4.11 -2.73 8.41
CA LYS A 69 -4.10 -3.73 7.34
C LYS A 69 -3.54 -3.18 6.03
N ALA A 70 -3.92 -1.96 5.66
CA ALA A 70 -3.40 -1.30 4.46
C ALA A 70 -1.89 -1.04 4.55
N LEU A 71 -1.41 -0.59 5.72
CA LEU A 71 0.02 -0.42 5.96
C LEU A 71 0.79 -1.74 5.83
N ALA A 72 0.26 -2.80 6.41
CA ALA A 72 0.87 -4.12 6.32
C ALA A 72 0.90 -4.66 4.88
N ILE A 73 -0.16 -4.46 4.09
CA ILE A 73 -0.20 -4.81 2.67
C ILE A 73 0.83 -3.97 1.87
N ALA A 74 1.00 -2.70 2.21
CA ALA A 74 1.99 -1.84 1.56
C ALA A 74 3.43 -2.34 1.83
N ILE A 75 3.73 -2.74 3.06
CA ILE A 75 5.02 -3.35 3.41
C ILE A 75 5.21 -4.69 2.68
N LEU A 76 4.18 -5.52 2.64
CA LEU A 76 4.19 -6.80 1.94
C LEU A 76 4.45 -6.64 0.45
N GLY A 77 3.84 -5.64 -0.19
CA GLY A 77 4.04 -5.34 -1.61
C GLY A 77 5.40 -4.74 -1.93
N GLY A 78 6.06 -4.13 -0.92
CA GLY A 78 7.25 -3.29 -1.07
C GLY A 78 6.86 -1.82 -1.21
N LEU A 79 7.38 -0.98 -0.29
CA LEU A 79 7.02 0.45 -0.20
C LEU A 79 7.37 1.23 -1.47
N ASP A 80 8.36 0.77 -2.22
CA ASP A 80 8.86 1.43 -3.44
C ASP A 80 8.16 0.94 -4.72
N SER A 81 7.31 -0.10 -4.61
CA SER A 81 6.64 -0.72 -5.77
C SER A 81 5.12 -0.59 -5.72
N ILE A 82 4.56 0.34 -6.50
CA ILE A 82 3.10 0.48 -6.63
C ILE A 82 2.45 -0.80 -7.17
N ILE A 83 3.09 -1.46 -8.14
CA ILE A 83 2.60 -2.72 -8.71
C ILE A 83 2.65 -3.82 -7.64
N GLY A 84 3.72 -3.83 -6.83
CA GLY A 84 3.86 -4.76 -5.72
C GLY A 84 2.73 -4.64 -4.71
N VAL A 85 2.39 -3.41 -4.31
CA VAL A 85 1.29 -3.15 -3.37
C VAL A 85 -0.07 -3.57 -3.95
N LEU A 86 -0.33 -3.32 -5.24
CA LEU A 86 -1.55 -3.75 -5.90
C LEU A 86 -1.69 -5.28 -5.94
N VAL A 87 -0.61 -5.98 -6.29
CA VAL A 87 -0.58 -7.45 -6.32
C VAL A 87 -0.73 -8.01 -4.91
N ALA A 88 -0.01 -7.45 -3.93
CA ALA A 88 -0.12 -7.86 -2.53
C ALA A 88 -1.55 -7.68 -1.99
N GLY A 89 -2.18 -6.54 -2.27
CA GLY A 89 -3.56 -6.27 -1.87
C GLY A 89 -4.55 -7.26 -2.49
N LEU A 90 -4.36 -7.63 -3.76
CA LEU A 90 -5.16 -8.63 -4.45
C LEU A 90 -4.98 -10.02 -3.81
N ILE A 91 -3.75 -10.43 -3.56
CA ILE A 91 -3.44 -11.74 -2.95
C ILE A 91 -4.07 -11.83 -1.55
N VAL A 92 -3.85 -10.81 -0.72
CA VAL A 92 -4.42 -10.78 0.64
C VAL A 92 -5.94 -10.77 0.60
N GLY A 93 -6.56 -9.93 -0.24
CA GLY A 93 -8.02 -9.84 -0.36
C GLY A 93 -8.66 -11.14 -0.84
N VAL A 94 -8.07 -11.82 -1.82
CA VAL A 94 -8.53 -13.13 -2.28
C VAL A 94 -8.36 -14.18 -1.18
N ALA A 95 -7.20 -14.22 -0.53
CA ALA A 95 -6.94 -15.16 0.56
C ALA A 95 -7.91 -14.97 1.73
N GLU A 96 -8.19 -13.72 2.13
CA GLU A 96 -9.21 -13.40 3.13
C GLU A 96 -10.60 -13.90 2.72
N SER A 97 -11.00 -13.65 1.48
CA SER A 97 -12.32 -14.04 0.98
C SER A 97 -12.49 -15.55 0.95
N VAL A 98 -11.47 -16.28 0.49
CA VAL A 98 -11.48 -17.75 0.48
C VAL A 98 -11.50 -18.30 1.91
N ALA A 99 -10.67 -17.77 2.79
CA ALA A 99 -10.61 -18.19 4.17
C ALA A 99 -11.93 -17.97 4.91
N THR A 100 -12.57 -16.82 4.70
CA THR A 100 -13.89 -16.52 5.28
C THR A 100 -14.94 -17.52 4.76
N GLY A 101 -14.94 -17.82 3.47
CA GLY A 101 -15.91 -18.76 2.87
C GLY A 101 -15.76 -20.20 3.36
N VAL A 102 -14.54 -20.66 3.64
CA VAL A 102 -14.26 -22.06 3.96
C VAL A 102 -14.12 -22.30 5.47
N LEU A 103 -13.44 -21.40 6.20
CA LEU A 103 -13.11 -21.60 7.61
C LEU A 103 -14.15 -21.00 8.57
N ASP A 104 -14.80 -19.88 8.24
CA ASP A 104 -15.79 -19.27 9.12
C ASP A 104 -16.94 -20.22 9.52
N PRO A 105 -17.47 -21.04 8.60
CA PRO A 105 -18.49 -22.04 8.97
C PRO A 105 -18.00 -23.11 9.96
N LEU A 106 -16.67 -23.34 10.02
CA LEU A 106 -16.07 -24.36 10.89
C LEU A 106 -15.64 -23.81 12.25
N VAL A 107 -15.21 -22.53 12.29
CA VAL A 107 -14.58 -21.91 13.46
C VAL A 107 -15.50 -20.90 14.17
N GLY A 108 -16.62 -20.51 13.53
CA GLY A 108 -17.61 -19.61 14.11
C GLY A 108 -17.34 -18.12 13.86
N GLY A 109 -16.43 -17.77 12.93
CA GLY A 109 -16.17 -16.40 12.50
C GLY A 109 -14.82 -15.84 12.96
N GLY A 110 -14.42 -14.69 12.38
CA GLY A 110 -13.16 -14.02 12.71
C GLY A 110 -11.92 -14.51 11.96
N THR A 111 -12.07 -15.47 11.06
CA THR A 111 -10.97 -16.08 10.31
C THR A 111 -10.30 -15.07 9.36
N ARG A 112 -11.05 -14.07 8.89
CA ARG A 112 -10.56 -13.04 7.98
C ARG A 112 -9.32 -12.31 8.52
N ASP A 113 -9.38 -11.84 9.75
CA ASP A 113 -8.30 -11.05 10.35
C ASP A 113 -7.10 -11.93 10.75
N VAL A 114 -7.39 -13.16 11.16
CA VAL A 114 -6.35 -14.16 11.48
C VAL A 114 -5.55 -14.54 10.23
N VAL A 115 -6.22 -14.79 9.11
CA VAL A 115 -5.54 -15.16 7.85
C VAL A 115 -4.74 -13.98 7.30
N ALA A 116 -5.29 -12.76 7.32
CA ALA A 116 -4.55 -11.58 6.91
C ALA A 116 -3.29 -11.40 7.76
N SER A 117 -3.41 -11.47 9.07
CA SER A 117 -2.28 -11.34 10.00
C SER A 117 -1.25 -12.44 9.79
N ALA A 118 -1.68 -13.68 9.55
CA ALA A 118 -0.78 -14.80 9.29
C ALA A 118 0.01 -14.62 7.98
N ILE A 119 -0.65 -14.19 6.90
CA ILE A 119 0.02 -13.91 5.62
C ILE A 119 1.06 -12.80 5.77
N ILE A 120 0.71 -11.72 6.47
CA ILE A 120 1.60 -10.59 6.72
C ILE A 120 2.81 -11.03 7.53
N LEU A 121 2.59 -11.75 8.64
CA LEU A 121 3.67 -12.28 9.48
C LEU A 121 4.59 -13.22 8.73
N MET A 122 4.04 -14.15 7.96
CA MET A 122 4.82 -15.07 7.12
C MET A 122 5.68 -14.30 6.12
N THR A 123 5.12 -13.29 5.47
CA THR A 123 5.87 -12.50 4.49
C THR A 123 6.98 -11.68 5.13
N LEU A 124 6.72 -11.04 6.26
CA LEU A 124 7.75 -10.29 7.00
C LEU A 124 8.86 -11.20 7.52
N LEU A 125 8.54 -12.45 7.87
CA LEU A 125 9.52 -13.43 8.35
C LEU A 125 10.45 -13.93 7.23
N PHE A 126 9.89 -14.16 6.02
CA PHE A 126 10.63 -14.71 4.89
C PHE A 126 11.23 -13.65 3.95
N LYS A 127 10.56 -12.48 3.82
CA LYS A 127 10.99 -11.37 2.98
C LYS A 127 10.71 -10.03 3.67
N PRO A 128 11.61 -9.55 4.54
CA PRO A 128 11.40 -8.31 5.30
C PRO A 128 11.33 -7.06 4.42
N HIS A 129 11.86 -7.09 3.19
CA HIS A 129 11.79 -5.98 2.22
C HIS A 129 10.53 -6.02 1.33
N GLY A 130 9.58 -6.93 1.60
CA GLY A 130 8.38 -7.13 0.78
C GLY A 130 8.64 -8.01 -0.45
N LEU A 131 7.56 -8.34 -1.17
CA LEU A 131 7.62 -9.24 -2.34
C LEU A 131 8.34 -8.61 -3.53
N PHE A 132 8.27 -7.29 -3.67
CA PHE A 132 8.77 -6.51 -4.81
C PHE A 132 9.63 -5.31 -4.39
N GLY A 133 10.08 -5.24 -3.12
CA GLY A 133 10.98 -4.19 -2.63
C GLY A 133 12.38 -4.35 -3.20
N GLU A 134 13.01 -3.25 -3.58
CA GLU A 134 14.43 -3.23 -3.98
C GLU A 134 15.30 -3.17 -2.72
N GLU A 135 16.38 -3.96 -2.69
CA GLU A 135 17.40 -3.84 -1.65
C GLU A 135 18.18 -2.53 -1.88
N HIS A 136 17.98 -1.57 -0.99
CA HIS A 136 18.83 -0.37 -0.96
C HIS A 136 20.22 -0.78 -0.45
N ILE A 137 21.15 -0.98 -1.37
CA ILE A 137 22.56 -1.14 -1.03
C ILE A 137 23.11 0.26 -0.76
N GLU A 138 23.17 0.65 0.50
CA GLU A 138 23.94 1.83 0.90
C GLU A 138 25.42 1.58 0.54
N ARG A 139 25.85 2.20 -0.53
CA ARG A 139 27.29 2.33 -0.81
C ARG A 139 27.83 3.44 0.09
N VAL A 140 28.53 3.02 1.13
CA VAL A 140 29.38 3.86 1.95
C VAL A 140 30.57 4.36 1.11
#